data_aa6961db77cc0c308f056b1c43168e6f
#
_entry.id   aa6961db77cc0c308f056b1c43168e6f
#
_cell.length_a   1.000
_cell.length_b   1.000
_cell.length_c   1.000
_cell.angle_alpha   90.00
_cell.angle_beta   90.00
_cell.angle_gamma   90.00
#
_symmetry.space_group_name_H-M   'P 1'
#
loop_
_entity.id
_entity.type
_entity.pdbx_description
1 polymer ?
#
loop_
_entity_poly.entity_id
_entity_poly.type
_entity_poly.pdbx_seq_one_letter_code
_entity_poly.pdbx_strand_id
1 'polypeptide(L)'
;MNLTLRTASSIFILCFLCLFVAKASDDERAADAAAIRAHIESIFQAFIDGDEDKIFATHSEDWRGFLEGSRTPIKGIDDYMRANGIEWPRPANAQKSGPYYPAGTTYKMFDFDVHFYSPELAVANFFGEFQRKDGNTTITLRRFRIMDIYAKRKGSWIQVASHTVVDPEWRAEQMSRPMNLTPQIRQRILAAREAVWKAWFSNDRAALERLIPEEAIAIDNEHEGWSDRAAIFAGAKSFAESGGKLVKLEFPKTEIQVYGNTVIIYTTYLYETEVKGQRSTASGRATEMFVRRGDELVNVGWHMDSGK
;
A
#
# COMPACT_ATOMS: atom_id res chain seq x y z
N MET A 1 60.19 -53.24 41.81
CA MET A 1 60.09 -52.87 40.42
C MET A 1 58.88 -51.92 40.32
N ASN A 2 59.26 -50.63 40.42
CA ASN A 2 58.26 -49.53 40.45
C ASN A 2 58.05 -48.98 39.04
N LEU A 3 56.83 -48.85 38.58
CA LEU A 3 56.44 -47.96 37.47
C LEU A 3 55.05 -47.39 37.77
N THR A 4 54.98 -46.25 38.34
CA THR A 4 54.58 -44.93 37.90
C THR A 4 53.10 -44.75 37.57
N LEU A 5 52.43 -44.23 38.57
CA LEU A 5 51.17 -43.48 38.49
C LEU A 5 51.50 -41.99 38.32
N ARG A 6 51.50 -41.46 37.12
CA ARG A 6 51.51 -40.02 36.83
C ARG A 6 51.00 -39.79 35.41
N THR A 7 49.70 -39.74 35.19
CA THR A 7 49.06 -39.03 34.04
C THR A 7 47.52 -39.10 34.12
N ALA A 8 46.92 -38.60 35.19
CA ALA A 8 45.46 -38.50 35.26
C ALA A 8 44.94 -37.14 35.80
N SER A 9 45.82 -36.13 35.89
CA SER A 9 45.41 -34.84 36.52
C SER A 9 45.29 -33.65 35.58
N SER A 10 45.58 -33.77 34.28
CA SER A 10 45.59 -32.62 33.36
C SER A 10 44.40 -32.53 32.42
N ILE A 11 43.50 -33.48 32.39
CA ILE A 11 42.34 -33.47 31.47
C ILE A 11 41.04 -32.91 32.12
N PHE A 12 41.02 -32.77 33.44
CA PHE A 12 39.81 -32.28 34.16
C PHE A 12 39.73 -30.77 34.31
N ILE A 13 40.74 -30.00 33.98
CA ILE A 13 40.74 -28.51 34.10
C ILE A 13 40.30 -27.84 32.81
N LEU A 14 40.31 -28.50 31.66
CA LEU A 14 39.88 -27.92 30.36
C LEU A 14 38.37 -27.95 30.10
N CYS A 15 37.62 -28.72 30.83
CA CYS A 15 36.16 -28.80 30.66
C CYS A 15 35.34 -27.84 31.52
N PHE A 16 35.95 -27.12 32.45
CA PHE A 16 35.25 -26.15 33.31
C PHE A 16 35.29 -24.69 32.82
N LEU A 17 36.02 -24.41 31.75
CA LEU A 17 36.11 -23.06 31.17
C LEU A 17 35.07 -22.76 30.06
N CYS A 18 34.23 -23.71 29.69
CA CYS A 18 33.25 -23.54 28.62
C CYS A 18 31.80 -23.29 29.08
N LEU A 19 31.54 -23.03 30.35
CA LEU A 19 30.18 -22.88 30.87
C LEU A 19 29.86 -21.57 31.59
N PHE A 20 30.72 -20.54 31.48
CA PHE A 20 30.31 -19.18 31.82
C PHE A 20 29.92 -18.41 30.56
N VAL A 21 28.87 -18.88 29.84
CA VAL A 21 28.00 -17.92 29.14
C VAL A 21 27.31 -17.16 30.27
N ALA A 22 27.84 -16.00 30.60
CA ALA A 22 27.23 -15.12 31.58
C ALA A 22 25.77 -14.85 31.11
N LYS A 23 24.81 -15.50 31.76
CA LYS A 23 23.40 -15.17 31.60
C LYS A 23 23.29 -13.72 32.09
N ALA A 24 23.04 -12.76 31.19
CA ALA A 24 22.81 -11.39 31.60
C ALA A 24 21.74 -11.36 32.71
N SER A 25 21.91 -10.51 33.68
CA SER A 25 20.94 -10.34 34.75
C SER A 25 19.61 -9.83 34.17
N ASP A 26 18.51 -10.08 34.88
CA ASP A 26 17.20 -9.59 34.42
C ASP A 26 17.21 -8.05 34.32
N ASP A 27 17.97 -7.35 35.16
CA ASP A 27 18.14 -5.90 35.08
C ASP A 27 18.92 -5.44 33.83
N GLU A 28 19.96 -6.18 33.43
CA GLU A 28 20.71 -5.89 32.18
C GLU A 28 19.83 -6.10 30.95
N ARG A 29 18.98 -7.14 30.97
CA ARG A 29 18.02 -7.41 29.88
C ARG A 29 16.95 -6.34 29.81
N ALA A 30 16.46 -5.86 30.94
CA ALA A 30 15.49 -4.76 30.98
C ALA A 30 16.12 -3.46 30.42
N ALA A 31 17.38 -3.16 30.79
CA ALA A 31 18.09 -2.01 30.25
C ALA A 31 18.33 -2.11 28.73
N ASP A 32 18.74 -3.28 28.22
CA ASP A 32 18.93 -3.53 26.80
C ASP A 32 17.60 -3.42 26.04
N ALA A 33 16.49 -3.95 26.58
CA ALA A 33 15.16 -3.80 25.99
C ALA A 33 14.71 -2.34 25.90
N ALA A 34 14.95 -1.57 26.96
CA ALA A 34 14.65 -0.13 26.99
C ALA A 34 15.50 0.64 25.96
N ALA A 35 16.78 0.27 25.80
CA ALA A 35 17.67 0.88 24.81
C ALA A 35 17.22 0.59 23.37
N ILE A 36 16.81 -0.66 23.07
CA ILE A 36 16.25 -1.04 21.77
C ILE A 36 14.96 -0.26 21.51
N ARG A 37 14.06 -0.18 22.49
CA ARG A 37 12.81 0.59 22.38
C ARG A 37 13.09 2.06 22.06
N ALA A 38 13.97 2.70 22.80
CA ALA A 38 14.34 4.10 22.58
C ALA A 38 14.97 4.32 21.19
N HIS A 39 15.73 3.34 20.69
CA HIS A 39 16.28 3.37 19.36
C HIS A 39 15.18 3.32 18.28
N ILE A 40 14.19 2.42 18.40
CA ILE A 40 13.03 2.34 17.50
C ILE A 40 12.25 3.66 17.52
N GLU A 41 11.98 4.21 18.70
CA GLU A 41 11.28 5.49 18.85
C GLU A 41 12.04 6.63 18.14
N SER A 42 13.38 6.58 18.20
CA SER A 42 14.22 7.55 17.49
C SER A 42 14.14 7.43 15.97
N ILE A 43 13.95 6.22 15.44
CA ILE A 43 13.73 5.99 14.00
C ILE A 43 12.38 6.59 13.57
N PHE A 44 11.29 6.31 14.30
CA PHE A 44 9.98 6.91 14.00
C PHE A 44 10.03 8.43 14.01
N GLN A 45 10.67 9.01 15.03
CA GLN A 45 10.80 10.47 15.11
C GLN A 45 11.62 11.03 13.95
N ALA A 46 12.69 10.37 13.54
CA ALA A 46 13.49 10.79 12.40
C ALA A 46 12.69 10.83 11.08
N PHE A 47 11.81 9.85 10.86
CA PHE A 47 10.90 9.87 9.71
C PHE A 47 9.88 11.01 9.80
N ILE A 48 9.34 11.32 10.98
CA ILE A 48 8.42 12.45 11.17
C ILE A 48 9.11 13.77 10.90
N ASP A 49 10.34 13.94 11.41
CA ASP A 49 11.12 15.17 11.28
C ASP A 49 11.76 15.34 9.89
N GLY A 50 11.82 14.27 9.08
CA GLY A 50 12.58 14.23 7.83
C GLY A 50 14.08 14.29 8.05
N ASP A 51 14.57 13.75 9.18
CA ASP A 51 15.98 13.73 9.52
C ASP A 51 16.70 12.52 8.89
N GLU A 52 17.05 12.68 7.59
CA GLU A 52 17.67 11.63 6.79
C GLU A 52 19.01 11.17 7.35
N ASP A 53 19.81 12.07 7.95
CA ASP A 53 21.11 11.73 8.54
C ASP A 53 20.91 10.84 9.76
N LYS A 54 19.87 11.09 10.56
CA LYS A 54 19.52 10.25 11.70
C LYS A 54 18.94 8.91 11.26
N ILE A 55 18.10 8.88 10.22
CA ILE A 55 17.60 7.63 9.62
C ILE A 55 18.81 6.77 9.20
N PHE A 56 19.78 7.35 8.49
CA PHE A 56 21.00 6.65 8.08
C PHE A 56 21.80 6.13 9.29
N ALA A 57 22.01 6.96 10.30
CA ALA A 57 22.83 6.61 11.47
C ALA A 57 22.22 5.56 12.39
N THR A 58 20.91 5.35 12.34
CA THR A 58 20.19 4.35 13.16
C THR A 58 20.25 2.93 12.59
N HIS A 59 20.75 2.76 11.39
CA HIS A 59 20.82 1.47 10.69
C HIS A 59 22.28 1.08 10.44
N SER A 60 22.55 -0.23 10.39
CA SER A 60 23.89 -0.71 10.07
C SER A 60 24.20 -0.61 8.57
N GLU A 61 25.46 -0.44 8.20
CA GLU A 61 25.90 -0.41 6.78
C GLU A 61 25.48 -1.68 6.02
N ASP A 62 25.56 -2.83 6.67
CA ASP A 62 25.22 -4.15 6.13
C ASP A 62 23.76 -4.53 6.34
N TRP A 63 22.88 -3.57 6.57
CA TRP A 63 21.46 -3.80 6.83
C TRP A 63 20.80 -4.71 5.78
N ARG A 64 19.86 -5.55 6.21
CA ARG A 64 19.10 -6.48 5.34
C ARG A 64 17.64 -6.44 5.71
N GLY A 65 16.75 -6.63 4.71
CA GLY A 65 15.34 -6.79 5.03
C GLY A 65 14.39 -6.55 3.88
N PHE A 66 13.13 -6.42 4.27
CA PHE A 66 12.03 -6.08 3.38
C PHE A 66 11.25 -4.91 3.97
N LEU A 67 11.00 -3.93 3.14
CA LEU A 67 10.04 -2.85 3.41
C LEU A 67 8.78 -3.07 2.58
N GLU A 68 7.70 -2.40 2.95
CA GLU A 68 6.46 -2.47 2.17
C GLU A 68 6.72 -2.13 0.70
N GLY A 69 6.21 -2.99 -0.19
CA GLY A 69 6.35 -2.81 -1.64
C GLY A 69 7.67 -3.28 -2.24
N SER A 70 8.67 -3.65 -1.43
CA SER A 70 9.92 -4.21 -1.95
C SER A 70 9.68 -5.61 -2.53
N ARG A 71 10.07 -5.80 -3.82
CA ARG A 71 9.94 -7.09 -4.51
C ARG A 71 11.14 -8.00 -4.31
N THR A 72 12.26 -7.45 -3.87
CA THR A 72 13.53 -8.13 -3.62
C THR A 72 14.08 -7.71 -2.28
N PRO A 73 14.92 -8.54 -1.62
CA PRO A 73 15.60 -8.14 -0.40
C PRO A 73 16.44 -6.89 -0.61
N ILE A 74 16.29 -5.92 0.29
CA ILE A 74 17.11 -4.72 0.36
C ILE A 74 18.46 -5.10 0.98
N LYS A 75 19.56 -4.59 0.41
CA LYS A 75 20.92 -4.98 0.78
C LYS A 75 21.78 -3.74 1.04
N GLY A 76 21.99 -3.43 2.31
CA GLY A 76 22.77 -2.29 2.77
C GLY A 76 21.93 -1.05 3.01
N ILE A 77 22.52 -0.12 3.74
CA ILE A 77 21.86 1.11 4.17
C ILE A 77 21.52 2.03 2.99
N ASP A 78 22.36 2.09 1.97
CA ASP A 78 22.08 2.93 0.79
C ASP A 78 20.83 2.48 0.04
N ASP A 79 20.66 1.15 -0.12
CA ASP A 79 19.45 0.59 -0.71
C ASP A 79 18.23 0.81 0.20
N TYR A 80 18.40 0.74 1.53
CA TYR A 80 17.37 1.06 2.50
C TYR A 80 16.87 2.50 2.35
N MET A 81 17.81 3.46 2.27
CA MET A 81 17.47 4.87 2.08
C MET A 81 16.66 5.08 0.80
N ARG A 82 17.13 4.53 -0.33
CA ARG A 82 16.43 4.61 -1.63
C ARG A 82 15.06 3.92 -1.61
N ALA A 83 14.94 2.78 -0.93
CA ALA A 83 13.65 2.08 -0.80
C ALA A 83 12.60 2.87 0.01
N ASN A 84 13.04 3.77 0.89
CA ASN A 84 12.18 4.72 1.60
C ASN A 84 11.91 6.01 0.80
N GLY A 85 12.34 6.09 -0.47
CA GLY A 85 12.15 7.27 -1.31
C GLY A 85 13.12 8.41 -1.00
N ILE A 86 14.21 8.13 -0.28
CA ILE A 86 15.26 9.10 0.06
C ILE A 86 16.35 9.03 -0.99
N GLU A 87 16.69 10.18 -1.60
CA GLU A 87 17.82 10.25 -2.52
C GLU A 87 19.15 10.06 -1.76
N TRP A 88 19.81 8.92 -1.99
CA TRP A 88 21.01 8.56 -1.28
C TRP A 88 22.04 7.84 -2.16
N PRO A 89 23.36 8.13 -2.07
CA PRO A 89 23.92 9.23 -1.27
C PRO A 89 23.41 10.60 -1.73
N ARG A 90 23.21 11.51 -0.76
CA ARG A 90 22.67 12.83 -1.06
C ARG A 90 23.68 13.65 -1.86
N PRO A 91 23.29 14.22 -3.04
CA PRO A 91 24.13 15.16 -3.75
C PRO A 91 24.49 16.38 -2.87
N ALA A 92 25.71 16.89 -3.01
CA ALA A 92 26.22 17.96 -2.15
C ALA A 92 25.33 19.22 -2.07
N ASN A 93 24.53 19.47 -3.11
CA ASN A 93 23.63 20.63 -3.22
C ASN A 93 22.15 20.26 -3.09
N ALA A 94 21.80 19.00 -2.79
CA ALA A 94 20.42 18.59 -2.67
C ALA A 94 19.82 19.04 -1.34
N GLN A 95 18.57 19.52 -1.39
CA GLN A 95 17.79 19.78 -0.18
C GLN A 95 17.28 18.46 0.41
N LYS A 96 17.10 18.42 1.74
CA LYS A 96 16.46 17.27 2.41
C LYS A 96 15.04 17.09 1.88
N SER A 97 14.64 15.83 1.66
CA SER A 97 13.33 15.49 1.07
C SER A 97 12.17 15.64 2.05
N GLY A 98 12.44 15.50 3.36
CA GLY A 98 11.41 15.45 4.42
C GLY A 98 10.84 16.79 4.83
N PRO A 99 9.82 16.82 5.69
CA PRO A 99 9.24 15.69 6.45
C PRO A 99 8.41 14.72 5.58
N TYR A 100 8.43 13.44 5.94
CA TYR A 100 7.71 12.38 5.18
C TYR A 100 6.24 12.24 5.60
N TYR A 101 5.85 12.93 6.66
CA TYR A 101 4.51 12.94 7.21
C TYR A 101 3.99 14.36 7.37
N PRO A 102 2.66 14.58 7.31
CA PRO A 102 2.07 15.89 7.52
C PRO A 102 2.45 16.50 8.88
N ALA A 103 2.51 17.82 8.96
CA ALA A 103 2.75 18.51 10.23
C ALA A 103 1.77 18.09 11.32
N GLY A 104 2.26 17.96 12.55
CA GLY A 104 1.48 17.47 13.71
C GLY A 104 1.31 15.96 13.75
N THR A 105 2.03 15.21 12.91
CA THR A 105 2.10 13.75 13.02
C THR A 105 2.85 13.36 14.30
N THR A 106 2.34 12.35 14.98
CA THR A 106 2.93 11.66 16.12
C THR A 106 3.01 10.17 15.83
N TYR A 107 3.79 9.45 16.61
CA TYR A 107 3.82 7.98 16.52
C TYR A 107 3.28 7.34 17.80
N LYS A 108 2.81 6.11 17.65
CA LYS A 108 2.46 5.22 18.77
C LYS A 108 3.04 3.85 18.50
N MET A 109 3.68 3.25 19.49
CA MET A 109 4.15 1.86 19.46
C MET A 109 3.39 1.06 20.50
N PHE A 110 2.93 -0.14 20.16
CA PHE A 110 2.19 -1.03 21.04
C PHE A 110 2.50 -2.49 20.75
N ASP A 111 2.12 -3.37 21.68
CA ASP A 111 2.42 -4.81 21.65
C ASP A 111 3.92 -5.08 21.42
N PHE A 112 4.76 -4.28 22.11
CA PHE A 112 6.19 -4.32 21.99
C PHE A 112 6.75 -5.50 22.79
N ASP A 113 7.37 -6.43 22.08
CA ASP A 113 8.05 -7.59 22.65
C ASP A 113 9.49 -7.65 22.13
N VAL A 114 10.45 -7.89 23.03
CA VAL A 114 11.86 -8.08 22.68
C VAL A 114 12.36 -9.41 23.20
N HIS A 115 12.82 -10.25 22.30
CA HIS A 115 13.46 -11.52 22.63
C HIS A 115 14.94 -11.49 22.35
N PHE A 116 15.76 -11.87 23.34
CA PHE A 116 17.21 -11.92 23.25
C PHE A 116 17.68 -13.35 22.95
N TYR A 117 18.27 -13.56 21.80
CA TYR A 117 18.88 -14.85 21.40
C TYR A 117 20.30 -15.02 21.96
N SER A 118 20.99 -13.91 22.21
CA SER A 118 22.31 -13.86 22.82
C SER A 118 22.52 -12.51 23.53
N PRO A 119 23.66 -12.29 24.25
CA PRO A 119 23.98 -10.97 24.78
C PRO A 119 24.10 -9.85 23.74
N GLU A 120 24.28 -10.21 22.46
CA GLU A 120 24.55 -9.27 21.37
C GLU A 120 23.53 -9.35 20.23
N LEU A 121 22.46 -10.19 20.36
CA LEU A 121 21.44 -10.37 19.33
C LEU A 121 20.06 -10.38 19.93
N ALA A 122 19.18 -9.51 19.43
CA ALA A 122 17.78 -9.40 19.83
C ALA A 122 16.86 -9.25 18.62
N VAL A 123 15.62 -9.70 18.79
CA VAL A 123 14.52 -9.47 17.87
C VAL A 123 13.42 -8.70 18.61
N ALA A 124 12.98 -7.60 18.03
CA ALA A 124 11.87 -6.80 18.52
C ALA A 124 10.66 -6.97 17.58
N ASN A 125 9.50 -7.33 18.14
CA ASN A 125 8.23 -7.41 17.42
C ASN A 125 7.26 -6.37 18.01
N PHE A 126 6.60 -5.62 17.15
CA PHE A 126 5.68 -4.58 17.61
C PHE A 126 4.78 -4.08 16.49
N PHE A 127 3.74 -3.34 16.89
CA PHE A 127 2.97 -2.50 15.97
C PHE A 127 3.41 -1.04 16.10
N GLY A 128 3.54 -0.38 14.96
CA GLY A 128 3.80 1.06 14.87
C GLY A 128 2.67 1.79 14.16
N GLU A 129 2.23 2.90 14.72
CA GLU A 129 1.26 3.79 14.09
C GLU A 129 1.82 5.20 13.94
N PHE A 130 1.61 5.79 12.77
CA PHE A 130 1.68 7.23 12.59
C PHE A 130 0.28 7.81 12.67
N GLN A 131 0.11 8.79 13.53
CA GLN A 131 -1.18 9.38 13.87
C GLN A 131 -1.14 10.90 13.76
N ARG A 132 -2.28 11.52 13.49
CA ARG A 132 -2.44 12.98 13.51
C ARG A 132 -3.77 13.35 14.16
N LYS A 133 -3.79 14.47 14.87
CA LYS A 133 -5.05 15.07 15.34
C LYS A 133 -5.76 15.77 14.19
N ASP A 134 -7.06 15.55 14.08
CA ASP A 134 -7.98 16.26 13.19
C ASP A 134 -9.14 16.76 14.04
N GLY A 135 -9.05 18.01 14.49
CA GLY A 135 -9.90 18.54 15.54
C GLY A 135 -9.74 17.77 16.84
N ASN A 136 -10.84 17.21 17.35
CA ASN A 136 -10.87 16.39 18.56
C ASN A 136 -10.64 14.88 18.31
N THR A 137 -10.47 14.48 17.06
CA THR A 137 -10.29 13.06 16.69
C THR A 137 -8.82 12.80 16.38
N THR A 138 -8.32 11.62 16.78
CA THR A 138 -7.03 11.12 16.34
C THR A 138 -7.25 10.18 15.16
N ILE A 139 -6.64 10.46 14.03
CA ILE A 139 -6.66 9.60 12.84
C ILE A 139 -5.35 8.86 12.71
N THR A 140 -5.41 7.56 12.44
CA THR A 140 -4.25 6.74 12.10
C THR A 140 -3.96 6.92 10.61
N LEU A 141 -2.81 7.52 10.30
CA LEU A 141 -2.34 7.72 8.93
C LEU A 141 -1.81 6.43 8.34
N ARG A 142 -1.14 5.62 9.17
CA ARG A 142 -0.55 4.35 8.78
C ARG A 142 -0.33 3.46 10.00
N ARG A 143 -0.54 2.15 9.84
CA ARG A 143 -0.22 1.13 10.85
C ARG A 143 0.64 0.04 10.22
N PHE A 144 1.67 -0.38 10.94
CA PHE A 144 2.63 -1.38 10.52
C PHE A 144 2.71 -2.53 11.51
N ARG A 145 2.98 -3.74 10.99
CA ARG A 145 3.57 -4.85 11.74
C ARG A 145 5.05 -4.87 11.42
N ILE A 146 5.86 -4.87 12.47
CA ILE A 146 7.31 -4.71 12.33
C ILE A 146 8.00 -5.80 13.13
N MET A 147 9.01 -6.42 12.50
CA MET A 147 9.99 -7.27 13.15
C MET A 147 11.36 -6.70 12.85
N ASP A 148 12.03 -6.22 13.89
CA ASP A 148 13.36 -5.64 13.80
C ASP A 148 14.39 -6.57 14.44
N ILE A 149 15.56 -6.71 13.81
CA ILE A 149 16.69 -7.46 14.35
C ILE A 149 17.76 -6.47 14.75
N TYR A 150 18.20 -6.59 15.98
CA TYR A 150 19.22 -5.75 16.62
C TYR A 150 20.47 -6.54 16.92
N ALA A 151 21.62 -5.96 16.59
CA ALA A 151 22.93 -6.44 17.05
C ALA A 151 23.61 -5.40 17.94
N LYS A 152 24.27 -5.85 19.02
CA LYS A 152 25.06 -4.98 19.89
C LYS A 152 26.46 -4.85 19.28
N ARG A 153 26.78 -3.68 18.73
CA ARG A 153 28.06 -3.38 18.10
C ARG A 153 28.75 -2.25 18.84
N LYS A 154 29.98 -2.48 19.29
CA LYS A 154 30.75 -1.50 20.08
C LYS A 154 30.01 -1.00 21.33
N GLY A 155 29.24 -1.90 21.96
CA GLY A 155 28.47 -1.59 23.17
C GLY A 155 27.10 -0.94 22.96
N SER A 156 26.71 -0.64 21.73
CA SER A 156 25.43 -0.02 21.41
C SER A 156 24.57 -0.93 20.53
N TRP A 157 23.26 -0.92 20.74
CA TRP A 157 22.31 -1.62 19.89
C TRP A 157 22.07 -0.86 18.59
N ILE A 158 22.19 -1.54 17.45
CA ILE A 158 21.94 -1.00 16.12
C ILE A 158 21.02 -1.95 15.36
N GLN A 159 20.09 -1.41 14.58
CA GLN A 159 19.22 -2.20 13.73
C GLN A 159 20.01 -2.76 12.54
N VAL A 160 20.07 -4.08 12.42
CA VAL A 160 20.80 -4.79 11.35
C VAL A 160 19.87 -5.38 10.31
N ALA A 161 18.59 -5.58 10.65
CA ALA A 161 17.59 -6.04 9.72
C ALA A 161 16.19 -5.65 10.17
N SER A 162 15.25 -5.58 9.20
CA SER A 162 13.84 -5.38 9.48
C SER A 162 12.95 -6.06 8.44
N HIS A 163 11.77 -6.46 8.89
CA HIS A 163 10.64 -6.78 8.03
C HIS A 163 9.45 -5.88 8.44
N THR A 164 9.12 -4.93 7.58
CA THR A 164 8.05 -3.97 7.81
C THR A 164 6.97 -4.13 6.76
N VAL A 165 5.74 -4.36 7.20
CA VAL A 165 4.55 -4.42 6.34
C VAL A 165 3.43 -3.56 6.91
N VAL A 166 2.61 -2.97 6.04
CA VAL A 166 1.36 -2.35 6.51
C VAL A 166 0.48 -3.43 7.12
N ASP A 167 -0.09 -3.15 8.29
CA ASP A 167 -0.98 -4.08 8.97
C ASP A 167 -2.15 -4.46 8.06
N PRO A 168 -2.30 -5.76 7.71
CA PRO A 168 -3.31 -6.21 6.76
C PRO A 168 -4.74 -5.93 7.23
N GLU A 169 -5.01 -6.03 8.53
CA GLU A 169 -6.34 -5.78 9.10
C GLU A 169 -6.70 -4.30 9.00
N TRP A 170 -5.77 -3.43 9.39
CA TRP A 170 -5.94 -1.99 9.23
C TRP A 170 -6.13 -1.61 7.76
N ARG A 171 -5.34 -2.20 6.84
CA ARG A 171 -5.48 -1.98 5.40
C ARG A 171 -6.87 -2.38 4.91
N ALA A 172 -7.36 -3.57 5.29
CA ALA A 172 -8.69 -4.05 4.92
C ALA A 172 -9.79 -3.10 5.45
N GLU A 173 -9.66 -2.62 6.68
CA GLU A 173 -10.57 -1.63 7.25
C GLU A 173 -10.58 -0.32 6.45
N GLN A 174 -9.39 0.22 6.09
CA GLN A 174 -9.32 1.43 5.27
C GLN A 174 -9.95 1.23 3.87
N MET A 175 -9.73 0.05 3.27
CA MET A 175 -10.32 -0.28 1.96
C MET A 175 -11.85 -0.46 2.02
N SER A 176 -12.41 -0.76 3.17
CA SER A 176 -13.86 -0.87 3.38
C SER A 176 -14.56 0.47 3.60
N ARG A 177 -13.80 1.55 3.85
CA ARG A 177 -14.36 2.90 4.08
C ARG A 177 -14.46 3.67 2.76
N PRO A 178 -15.52 4.47 2.56
CA PRO A 178 -15.59 5.34 1.39
C PRO A 178 -14.47 6.38 1.43
N MET A 179 -13.79 6.54 0.30
CA MET A 179 -12.70 7.49 0.14
C MET A 179 -13.25 8.91 -0.06
N ASN A 180 -12.67 9.90 0.61
CA ASN A 180 -12.90 11.29 0.29
C ASN A 180 -12.30 11.65 -1.07
N LEU A 181 -13.14 12.08 -2.01
CA LEU A 181 -12.74 12.39 -3.38
C LEU A 181 -12.18 13.81 -3.47
N THR A 182 -10.92 13.93 -3.89
CA THR A 182 -10.40 15.22 -4.35
C THR A 182 -11.00 15.58 -5.72
N PRO A 183 -11.05 16.88 -6.09
CA PRO A 183 -11.52 17.30 -7.42
C PRO A 183 -10.79 16.57 -8.56
N GLN A 184 -9.49 16.34 -8.44
CA GLN A 184 -8.67 15.66 -9.44
C GLN A 184 -9.06 14.18 -9.60
N ILE A 185 -9.26 13.47 -8.48
CA ILE A 185 -9.72 12.07 -8.51
C ILE A 185 -11.11 11.99 -9.13
N ARG A 186 -12.03 12.87 -8.73
CA ARG A 186 -13.37 12.96 -9.30
C ARG A 186 -13.32 13.16 -10.82
N GLN A 187 -12.50 14.09 -11.30
CA GLN A 187 -12.35 14.38 -12.72
C GLN A 187 -11.84 13.16 -13.50
N ARG A 188 -10.83 12.44 -12.97
CA ARG A 188 -10.31 11.21 -13.59
C ARG A 188 -11.39 10.12 -13.70
N ILE A 189 -12.21 9.95 -12.67
CA ILE A 189 -13.30 8.98 -12.67
C ILE A 189 -14.34 9.35 -13.73
N LEU A 190 -14.76 10.61 -13.80
CA LEU A 190 -15.72 11.09 -14.78
C LEU A 190 -15.21 10.96 -16.22
N ALA A 191 -13.92 11.25 -16.43
CA ALA A 191 -13.28 11.05 -17.74
C ALA A 191 -13.24 9.57 -18.16
N ALA A 192 -12.94 8.66 -17.24
CA ALA A 192 -12.95 7.22 -17.52
C ALA A 192 -14.36 6.73 -17.91
N ARG A 193 -15.41 7.17 -17.18
CA ARG A 193 -16.80 6.87 -17.55
C ARG A 193 -17.12 7.38 -18.94
N GLU A 194 -16.86 8.65 -19.22
CA GLU A 194 -17.17 9.26 -20.50
C GLU A 194 -16.44 8.56 -21.66
N ALA A 195 -15.21 8.10 -21.41
CA ALA A 195 -14.44 7.35 -22.40
C ALA A 195 -15.12 6.01 -22.78
N VAL A 196 -15.68 5.27 -21.81
CA VAL A 196 -16.42 4.02 -22.08
C VAL A 196 -17.65 4.30 -22.97
N TRP A 197 -18.47 5.28 -22.61
CA TRP A 197 -19.66 5.64 -23.38
C TRP A 197 -19.29 6.07 -24.81
N LYS A 198 -18.30 6.96 -24.96
CA LYS A 198 -17.85 7.41 -26.30
C LYS A 198 -17.29 6.26 -27.13
N ALA A 199 -16.50 5.37 -26.53
CA ALA A 199 -15.95 4.21 -27.21
C ALA A 199 -17.06 3.28 -27.72
N TRP A 200 -18.12 3.09 -26.95
CA TRP A 200 -19.26 2.27 -27.36
C TRP A 200 -20.01 2.89 -28.56
N PHE A 201 -20.38 4.17 -28.46
CA PHE A 201 -21.10 4.86 -29.54
C PHE A 201 -20.26 5.04 -30.82
N SER A 202 -18.95 5.12 -30.72
CA SER A 202 -18.05 5.20 -31.87
C SER A 202 -17.59 3.84 -32.39
N ASN A 203 -17.95 2.74 -31.74
CA ASN A 203 -17.44 1.40 -31.99
C ASN A 203 -15.89 1.37 -32.01
N ASP A 204 -15.24 2.14 -31.11
CA ASP A 204 -13.79 2.10 -30.96
C ASP A 204 -13.38 0.80 -30.28
N ARG A 205 -13.10 -0.21 -31.12
CA ARG A 205 -12.80 -1.56 -30.67
C ARG A 205 -11.59 -1.61 -29.74
N ALA A 206 -10.55 -0.86 -30.03
CA ALA A 206 -9.33 -0.85 -29.21
C ALA A 206 -9.57 -0.24 -27.83
N ALA A 207 -10.33 0.88 -27.77
CA ALA A 207 -10.73 1.47 -26.51
C ALA A 207 -11.67 0.54 -25.71
N LEU A 208 -12.64 -0.09 -26.37
CA LEU A 208 -13.55 -1.04 -25.71
C LEU A 208 -12.80 -2.24 -25.10
N GLU A 209 -11.83 -2.81 -25.83
CA GLU A 209 -11.01 -3.93 -25.34
C GLU A 209 -10.18 -3.56 -24.10
N ARG A 210 -9.71 -2.34 -24.03
CA ARG A 210 -8.94 -1.82 -22.90
C ARG A 210 -9.84 -1.45 -21.71
N LEU A 211 -11.00 -0.84 -21.96
CA LEU A 211 -11.85 -0.26 -20.91
C LEU A 211 -12.89 -1.23 -20.35
N ILE A 212 -13.26 -2.28 -21.09
CA ILE A 212 -14.27 -3.28 -20.70
C ILE A 212 -13.59 -4.65 -20.65
N PRO A 213 -13.31 -5.19 -19.46
CA PRO A 213 -12.63 -6.47 -19.28
C PRO A 213 -13.53 -7.66 -19.65
N GLU A 214 -12.95 -8.85 -19.74
CA GLU A 214 -13.67 -10.07 -20.18
C GLU A 214 -14.81 -10.46 -19.26
N GLU A 215 -14.68 -10.22 -17.98
CA GLU A 215 -15.71 -10.52 -16.97
C GLU A 215 -16.81 -9.46 -16.85
N ALA A 216 -16.82 -8.45 -17.70
CA ALA A 216 -17.83 -7.39 -17.64
C ALA A 216 -19.26 -7.91 -17.87
N ILE A 217 -20.20 -7.42 -17.07
CA ILE A 217 -21.61 -7.77 -17.14
C ILE A 217 -22.42 -6.48 -17.22
N ALA A 218 -23.35 -6.41 -18.16
CA ALA A 218 -24.27 -5.29 -18.32
C ALA A 218 -25.74 -5.72 -18.24
N ILE A 219 -26.55 -4.85 -17.67
CA ILE A 219 -28.02 -4.94 -17.70
C ILE A 219 -28.49 -3.62 -18.29
N ASP A 220 -29.28 -3.69 -19.34
CA ASP A 220 -29.87 -2.51 -19.97
C ASP A 220 -31.36 -2.75 -20.30
N ASN A 221 -32.06 -1.69 -20.68
CA ASN A 221 -33.48 -1.74 -20.93
C ASN A 221 -33.91 -2.47 -22.21
N GLU A 222 -32.97 -2.77 -23.08
CA GLU A 222 -33.26 -3.29 -24.42
C GLU A 222 -33.23 -4.82 -24.47
N HIS A 223 -32.68 -5.46 -23.40
CA HIS A 223 -32.52 -6.90 -23.35
C HIS A 223 -33.15 -7.48 -22.09
N GLU A 224 -33.90 -8.57 -22.23
CA GLU A 224 -34.47 -9.32 -21.09
C GLU A 224 -33.42 -10.08 -20.25
N GLY A 225 -32.18 -10.04 -20.67
CA GLY A 225 -31.07 -10.76 -20.05
C GLY A 225 -29.88 -9.90 -19.77
N TRP A 226 -28.85 -10.55 -19.28
CA TRP A 226 -27.55 -9.93 -19.00
C TRP A 226 -26.68 -10.01 -20.24
N SER A 227 -26.03 -8.90 -20.55
CA SER A 227 -25.04 -8.80 -21.63
C SER A 227 -23.64 -9.06 -21.11
N ASP A 228 -22.96 -10.03 -21.68
CA ASP A 228 -21.53 -10.22 -21.50
C ASP A 228 -20.72 -9.26 -22.39
N ARG A 229 -19.41 -9.27 -22.26
CA ARG A 229 -18.51 -8.43 -23.08
C ARG A 229 -18.73 -8.61 -24.58
N ALA A 230 -18.98 -9.82 -25.05
CA ALA A 230 -19.17 -10.10 -26.48
C ALA A 230 -20.48 -9.45 -26.97
N ALA A 231 -21.55 -9.55 -26.21
CA ALA A 231 -22.83 -8.90 -26.49
C ALA A 231 -22.72 -7.37 -26.47
N ILE A 232 -22.00 -6.80 -25.48
CA ILE A 232 -21.73 -5.36 -25.40
C ILE A 232 -21.03 -4.86 -26.68
N PHE A 233 -20.02 -5.58 -27.16
CA PHE A 233 -19.28 -5.21 -28.36
C PHE A 233 -20.09 -5.41 -29.63
N ALA A 234 -20.91 -6.45 -29.68
CA ALA A 234 -21.84 -6.67 -30.78
C ALA A 234 -22.88 -5.53 -30.91
N GLY A 235 -23.35 -5.02 -29.75
CA GLY A 235 -24.23 -3.85 -29.71
C GLY A 235 -23.58 -2.60 -30.31
N ALA A 236 -22.34 -2.27 -29.86
CA ALA A 236 -21.59 -1.15 -30.41
C ALA A 236 -21.35 -1.26 -31.93
N LYS A 237 -21.01 -2.46 -32.41
CA LYS A 237 -20.84 -2.74 -33.82
C LYS A 237 -22.16 -2.55 -34.61
N SER A 238 -23.25 -3.12 -34.10
CA SER A 238 -24.56 -3.01 -34.73
C SER A 238 -25.04 -1.56 -34.82
N PHE A 239 -24.83 -0.76 -33.77
CA PHE A 239 -25.13 0.67 -33.79
C PHE A 239 -24.34 1.39 -34.89
N ALA A 240 -23.05 1.16 -35.00
CA ALA A 240 -22.20 1.77 -36.03
C ALA A 240 -22.61 1.32 -37.46
N GLU A 241 -22.91 0.01 -37.67
CA GLU A 241 -23.35 -0.54 -38.97
C GLU A 241 -24.72 0.00 -39.38
N SER A 242 -25.57 0.39 -38.44
CA SER A 242 -26.84 1.07 -38.75
C SER A 242 -26.63 2.53 -39.21
N GLY A 243 -25.40 3.04 -39.20
CA GLY A 243 -25.10 4.44 -39.48
C GLY A 243 -25.32 5.36 -38.29
N GLY A 244 -25.37 4.79 -37.08
CA GLY A 244 -25.56 5.51 -35.82
C GLY A 244 -24.44 6.45 -35.48
N LYS A 245 -24.79 7.63 -34.98
CA LYS A 245 -23.84 8.65 -34.50
C LYS A 245 -24.31 9.21 -33.17
N LEU A 246 -23.42 9.36 -32.23
CA LEU A 246 -23.67 10.10 -31.00
C LEU A 246 -23.62 11.61 -31.33
N VAL A 247 -24.72 12.30 -31.04
CA VAL A 247 -24.85 13.76 -31.26
C VAL A 247 -24.59 14.50 -29.95
N LYS A 248 -25.11 13.98 -28.84
CA LYS A 248 -25.01 14.58 -27.52
C LYS A 248 -24.89 13.50 -26.45
N LEU A 249 -24.09 13.78 -25.40
CA LEU A 249 -23.97 12.94 -24.21
C LEU A 249 -23.82 13.83 -22.99
N GLU A 250 -24.74 13.69 -22.06
CA GLU A 250 -24.74 14.46 -20.81
C GLU A 250 -25.03 13.55 -19.61
N PHE A 251 -24.50 13.96 -18.46
CA PHE A 251 -24.73 13.31 -17.18
C PHE A 251 -25.17 14.37 -16.15
N PRO A 252 -26.45 14.75 -16.15
CA PRO A 252 -26.98 15.88 -15.37
C PRO A 252 -26.73 15.76 -13.86
N LYS A 253 -26.81 14.54 -13.32
CA LYS A 253 -26.52 14.28 -11.91
C LYS A 253 -25.61 13.07 -11.80
N THR A 254 -24.56 13.19 -10.95
CA THR A 254 -23.60 12.10 -10.71
C THR A 254 -23.15 12.12 -9.26
N GLU A 255 -23.33 10.98 -8.59
CA GLU A 255 -22.77 10.66 -7.28
C GLU A 255 -21.73 9.55 -7.43
N ILE A 256 -20.67 9.61 -6.65
CA ILE A 256 -19.54 8.68 -6.75
C ILE A 256 -19.17 8.18 -5.37
N GLN A 257 -19.00 6.88 -5.24
CA GLN A 257 -18.43 6.21 -4.07
C GLN A 257 -17.18 5.45 -4.50
N VAL A 258 -16.13 5.51 -3.68
CA VAL A 258 -14.87 4.79 -3.92
C VAL A 258 -14.51 4.00 -2.68
N TYR A 259 -14.30 2.70 -2.85
CA TYR A 259 -13.89 1.76 -1.83
C TYR A 259 -12.63 1.02 -2.29
N GLY A 260 -11.48 1.41 -1.77
CA GLY A 260 -10.20 0.84 -2.21
C GLY A 260 -9.99 1.02 -3.72
N ASN A 261 -10.02 -0.09 -4.46
CA ASN A 261 -9.87 -0.11 -5.92
C ASN A 261 -11.19 -0.03 -6.69
N THR A 262 -12.33 -0.05 -5.99
CA THR A 262 -13.66 -0.08 -6.60
C THR A 262 -14.29 1.30 -6.59
N VAL A 263 -14.83 1.71 -7.74
CA VAL A 263 -15.59 2.94 -7.92
C VAL A 263 -17.01 2.58 -8.33
N ILE A 264 -18.01 3.14 -7.65
CA ILE A 264 -19.42 3.03 -7.98
C ILE A 264 -19.91 4.41 -8.37
N ILE A 265 -20.50 4.52 -9.55
CA ILE A 265 -21.06 5.77 -10.09
C ILE A 265 -22.57 5.61 -10.22
N TYR A 266 -23.32 6.48 -9.56
CA TYR A 266 -24.75 6.62 -9.74
C TYR A 266 -25.00 7.88 -10.56
N THR A 267 -25.66 7.76 -11.70
CA THR A 267 -25.82 8.88 -12.62
C THR A 267 -27.19 8.91 -13.29
N THR A 268 -27.65 10.08 -13.62
CA THR A 268 -28.66 10.25 -14.68
C THR A 268 -27.91 10.51 -15.99
N TYR A 269 -28.41 9.92 -17.08
CA TYR A 269 -27.85 10.14 -18.40
C TYR A 269 -28.88 10.72 -19.35
N LEU A 270 -28.43 11.45 -20.34
CA LEU A 270 -29.16 11.89 -21.50
C LEU A 270 -28.21 11.82 -22.70
N TYR A 271 -28.64 11.11 -23.74
CA TYR A 271 -27.91 11.12 -25.00
C TYR A 271 -28.89 11.33 -26.17
N GLU A 272 -28.37 11.95 -27.23
CA GLU A 272 -29.00 12.13 -28.50
C GLU A 272 -28.18 11.38 -29.55
N THR A 273 -28.86 10.56 -30.35
CA THR A 273 -28.25 9.82 -31.46
C THR A 273 -28.93 10.18 -32.76
N GLU A 274 -28.20 10.01 -33.86
CA GLU A 274 -28.72 10.13 -35.22
C GLU A 274 -28.47 8.82 -35.97
N VAL A 275 -29.49 8.22 -36.56
CA VAL A 275 -29.41 7.04 -37.40
C VAL A 275 -30.11 7.35 -38.72
N LYS A 276 -29.39 7.30 -39.85
CA LYS A 276 -29.90 7.61 -41.20
C LYS A 276 -30.65 8.95 -41.28
N GLY A 277 -30.11 9.96 -40.56
CA GLY A 277 -30.71 11.31 -40.53
C GLY A 277 -31.88 11.50 -39.56
N GLN A 278 -32.31 10.46 -38.88
CA GLN A 278 -33.33 10.55 -37.84
C GLN A 278 -32.71 10.67 -36.48
N ARG A 279 -33.08 11.69 -35.70
CA ARG A 279 -32.62 11.91 -34.36
C ARG A 279 -33.56 11.29 -33.34
N SER A 280 -32.96 10.69 -32.31
CA SER A 280 -33.67 10.18 -31.15
C SER A 280 -32.93 10.58 -29.87
N THR A 281 -33.70 10.78 -28.80
CA THR A 281 -33.15 11.12 -27.47
C THR A 281 -33.56 10.02 -26.50
N ALA A 282 -32.60 9.57 -25.71
CA ALA A 282 -32.82 8.66 -24.60
C ALA A 282 -32.27 9.26 -23.30
N SER A 283 -32.95 8.98 -22.21
CA SER A 283 -32.54 9.40 -20.85
C SER A 283 -32.93 8.34 -19.84
N GLY A 284 -32.21 8.30 -18.74
CA GLY A 284 -32.47 7.34 -17.68
C GLY A 284 -31.47 7.47 -16.53
N ARG A 285 -31.35 6.37 -15.80
CA ARG A 285 -30.39 6.23 -14.67
C ARG A 285 -29.46 5.09 -14.97
N ALA A 286 -28.22 5.25 -14.51
CA ALA A 286 -27.23 4.20 -14.56
C ALA A 286 -26.51 4.06 -13.22
N THR A 287 -26.24 2.81 -12.84
CA THR A 287 -25.24 2.45 -11.85
C THR A 287 -24.12 1.75 -12.56
N GLU A 288 -22.91 2.31 -12.48
CA GLU A 288 -21.74 1.80 -13.18
C GLU A 288 -20.65 1.43 -12.15
N MET A 289 -19.98 0.31 -12.37
CA MET A 289 -18.90 -0.17 -11.52
C MET A 289 -17.59 -0.17 -12.27
N PHE A 290 -16.60 0.48 -11.69
CA PHE A 290 -15.22 0.50 -12.19
C PHE A 290 -14.28 -0.11 -11.17
N VAL A 291 -13.22 -0.76 -11.66
CA VAL A 291 -12.13 -1.28 -10.85
C VAL A 291 -10.81 -0.70 -11.36
N ARG A 292 -9.94 -0.30 -10.44
CA ARG A 292 -8.59 0.14 -10.80
C ARG A 292 -7.70 -1.07 -11.11
N ARG A 293 -7.10 -1.07 -12.30
CA ARG A 293 -6.08 -2.02 -12.74
C ARG A 293 -4.83 -1.25 -13.17
N GLY A 294 -3.80 -1.28 -12.33
CA GLY A 294 -2.66 -0.37 -12.50
C GLY A 294 -3.11 1.10 -12.40
N ASP A 295 -2.82 1.87 -13.44
CA ASP A 295 -3.19 3.29 -13.52
C ASP A 295 -4.56 3.54 -14.20
N GLU A 296 -5.21 2.50 -14.70
CA GLU A 296 -6.49 2.60 -15.42
C GLU A 296 -7.68 2.25 -14.56
N LEU A 297 -8.84 2.82 -14.90
CA LEU A 297 -10.15 2.44 -14.42
C LEU A 297 -10.86 1.69 -15.55
N VAL A 298 -11.19 0.42 -15.31
CA VAL A 298 -11.93 -0.43 -16.24
C VAL A 298 -13.37 -0.61 -15.76
N ASN A 299 -14.34 -0.54 -16.66
CA ASN A 299 -15.74 -0.74 -16.33
C ASN A 299 -16.04 -2.24 -16.31
N VAL A 300 -16.31 -2.77 -15.12
CA VAL A 300 -16.61 -4.19 -14.90
C VAL A 300 -18.12 -4.50 -14.99
N GLY A 301 -18.94 -3.48 -15.11
CA GLY A 301 -20.38 -3.68 -15.32
C GLY A 301 -21.22 -2.45 -15.05
N TRP A 302 -22.45 -2.51 -15.50
CA TRP A 302 -23.46 -1.47 -15.26
C TRP A 302 -24.87 -2.02 -15.26
N HIS A 303 -25.74 -1.26 -14.66
CA HIS A 303 -27.19 -1.39 -14.78
C HIS A 303 -27.77 -0.05 -15.22
N MET A 304 -28.52 -0.05 -16.29
CA MET A 304 -29.21 1.12 -16.82
C MET A 304 -30.75 0.89 -16.89
N ASP A 305 -31.51 1.93 -16.59
CA ASP A 305 -32.95 1.97 -16.78
C ASP A 305 -33.38 3.25 -17.47
N SER A 306 -34.61 3.23 -18.05
CA SER A 306 -35.18 4.38 -18.75
C SER A 306 -35.65 5.50 -17.83
N GLY A 307 -35.58 5.35 -16.52
CA GLY A 307 -36.02 6.38 -15.57
C GLY A 307 -37.54 6.69 -15.58
N LYS A 308 -38.35 5.84 -16.20
CA LYS A 308 -39.80 5.97 -16.23
C LYS A 308 -40.43 5.38 -14.99
#